data_cc31df6d3b14a03f2999309b0f49b3e1
#
_entry.id   cc31df6d3b14a03f2999309b0f49b3e1
#
_cell.length_a   1.000
_cell.length_b   1.000
_cell.length_c   1.000
_cell.angle_alpha   90.00
_cell.angle_beta   90.00
_cell.angle_gamma   90.00
#
_symmetry.space_group_name_H-M   'P 1'
#
loop_
_entity.id
_entity.type
_entity.pdbx_description
1 polymer ?
#
loop_
_entity_poly.entity_id
_entity_poly.type
_entity_poly.pdbx_seq_one_letter_code
_entity_poly.pdbx_strand_id
1 'polypeptide(L)'
;MIILFLCLLIAHSFYAGGVDDNFFASYFNQLFILNKSNFLIFRFETWSSRIFIEFFLSVLAKFPVLWMILDSLIITIIAILMPNLLISNFKSFEDNKKGLYYLISCNLVMFFLYVNFVSFLAPGFIAGTLNYVWPFSFGLINLFVLKEYILNNNNFNLSKKIRVYFIFVFSFLFSTNMEIMAVVMLLFYMYIIFSIIKNSAGTFFNRLIKVPKILYVFLLLSVIVIFIHLTCPGNAVRFATETTPWLGEYLSLSLFNKIDIGLTSVFYIMLTRFDFMMVYLFFAIMGLYVYIISKNKVISIVCMYPFLIMSLIYLFRMLDDKSNLLFIDFVTKAFKPEMGSAFHGLLGDGISLSVLVIFIIFLTIIVSILISIIVIIKYRNKDIGIQISALILISVASQFVSGNAPSSIMFYPEYPGRYWIIFNGILMIIIGLLIYDLLENWEFSINKLQK
;
A
#
# COMPACT_ATOMS: atom_id res chain seq x y z
N MET A 1 -11.31 -16.33 -11.50
CA MET A 1 -11.77 -15.92 -10.16
C MET A 1 -12.06 -17.10 -9.24
N ILE A 2 -12.92 -18.05 -9.62
CA ILE A 2 -13.19 -19.25 -8.80
C ILE A 2 -11.91 -20.03 -8.48
N ILE A 3 -11.03 -20.22 -9.45
CA ILE A 3 -9.74 -20.89 -9.25
C ILE A 3 -8.88 -20.14 -8.22
N LEU A 4 -8.78 -18.81 -8.33
CA LEU A 4 -8.06 -18.00 -7.34
C LEU A 4 -8.61 -18.19 -5.93
N PHE A 5 -9.93 -18.11 -5.77
CA PHE A 5 -10.60 -18.34 -4.49
C PHE A 5 -10.27 -19.72 -3.91
N LEU A 6 -10.37 -20.78 -4.73
CA LEU A 6 -10.07 -22.14 -4.29
C LEU A 6 -8.59 -22.32 -3.92
N CYS A 7 -7.66 -21.76 -4.71
CA CYS A 7 -6.23 -21.79 -4.38
C CYS A 7 -5.94 -21.11 -3.05
N LEU A 8 -6.55 -19.94 -2.78
CA LEU A 8 -6.40 -19.23 -1.52
C LEU A 8 -6.99 -20.04 -0.36
N LEU A 9 -8.17 -20.63 -0.54
CA LEU A 9 -8.80 -21.46 0.48
C LEU A 9 -7.94 -22.67 0.85
N ILE A 10 -7.34 -23.32 -0.14
CA ILE A 10 -6.40 -24.42 0.06
C ILE A 10 -5.14 -23.90 0.81
N ALA A 11 -4.59 -22.77 0.36
CA ALA A 11 -3.41 -22.19 1.03
C ALA A 11 -3.68 -21.88 2.50
N HIS A 12 -4.85 -21.30 2.82
CA HIS A 12 -5.25 -21.01 4.20
C HIS A 12 -5.48 -22.27 5.04
N SER A 13 -5.81 -23.42 4.42
CA SER A 13 -6.00 -24.68 5.17
C SER A 13 -4.71 -25.21 5.82
N PHE A 14 -3.54 -24.74 5.37
CA PHE A 14 -2.25 -25.04 6.00
C PHE A 14 -1.89 -24.10 7.16
N TYR A 15 -2.77 -23.19 7.52
CA TYR A 15 -2.54 -22.26 8.62
C TYR A 15 -2.52 -22.97 9.97
N ALA A 16 -1.44 -22.83 10.73
CA ALA A 16 -1.23 -23.54 11.99
C ALA A 16 -1.55 -22.70 13.26
N GLY A 17 -2.01 -21.45 13.10
CA GLY A 17 -2.23 -20.50 14.19
C GLY A 17 -0.95 -19.73 14.56
N GLY A 18 -1.13 -18.49 15.02
CA GLY A 18 -0.07 -17.61 15.50
C GLY A 18 -0.24 -17.26 16.97
N VAL A 19 0.83 -16.72 17.60
CA VAL A 19 0.79 -16.26 18.99
C VAL A 19 -0.25 -15.16 19.17
N ASP A 20 -0.25 -14.19 18.26
CA ASP A 20 -1.22 -13.09 18.27
C ASP A 20 -2.67 -13.62 18.13
N ASP A 21 -2.89 -14.60 17.25
CA ASP A 21 -4.21 -15.15 16.98
C ASP A 21 -4.76 -15.88 18.24
N ASN A 22 -3.92 -16.64 18.94
CA ASN A 22 -4.29 -17.27 20.19
C ASN A 22 -4.63 -16.25 21.28
N PHE A 23 -3.88 -15.15 21.33
CA PHE A 23 -4.18 -14.03 22.21
C PHE A 23 -5.58 -13.49 21.95
N PHE A 24 -5.88 -13.08 20.71
CA PHE A 24 -7.20 -12.54 20.36
C PHE A 24 -8.33 -13.54 20.57
N ALA A 25 -8.14 -14.82 20.24
CA ALA A 25 -9.12 -15.88 20.44
C ALA A 25 -9.49 -16.06 21.93
N SER A 26 -8.54 -15.86 22.86
CA SER A 26 -8.76 -16.00 24.30
C SER A 26 -9.69 -14.92 24.87
N TYR A 27 -9.76 -13.74 24.23
CA TYR A 27 -10.59 -12.61 24.66
C TYR A 27 -11.98 -12.58 24.01
N PHE A 28 -12.32 -13.54 23.15
CA PHE A 28 -13.60 -13.58 22.43
C PHE A 28 -14.82 -13.37 23.34
N ASN A 29 -14.86 -14.08 24.49
CA ASN A 29 -16.01 -14.00 25.41
C ASN A 29 -16.12 -12.62 26.08
N GLN A 30 -15.02 -11.87 26.21
CA GLN A 30 -15.00 -10.55 26.81
C GLN A 30 -15.50 -9.43 25.87
N LEU A 31 -15.68 -9.71 24.58
CA LEU A 31 -16.26 -8.76 23.62
C LEU A 31 -17.70 -8.37 23.98
N PHE A 32 -18.44 -9.27 24.62
CA PHE A 32 -19.87 -9.11 24.91
C PHE A 32 -20.14 -8.63 26.35
N ILE A 33 -19.12 -8.32 27.13
CA ILE A 33 -19.25 -7.74 28.47
C ILE A 33 -19.47 -6.23 28.34
N LEU A 34 -20.53 -5.72 28.97
CA LEU A 34 -20.92 -4.29 28.85
C LEU A 34 -20.34 -3.40 29.98
N ASN A 35 -19.13 -3.70 30.46
CA ASN A 35 -18.48 -2.90 31.51
C ASN A 35 -17.00 -2.67 31.18
N LYS A 36 -16.22 -2.09 32.14
CA LYS A 36 -14.77 -1.84 31.97
C LYS A 36 -13.93 -3.11 31.69
N SER A 37 -14.49 -4.30 31.94
CA SER A 37 -13.85 -5.57 31.58
C SER A 37 -14.05 -5.95 30.09
N ASN A 38 -14.70 -5.11 29.30
CA ASN A 38 -14.81 -5.33 27.87
C ASN A 38 -13.42 -5.25 27.23
N PHE A 39 -13.10 -6.25 26.43
CA PHE A 39 -11.79 -6.34 25.78
C PHE A 39 -11.49 -5.12 24.88
N LEU A 40 -12.47 -4.62 24.14
CA LEU A 40 -12.25 -3.49 23.25
C LEU A 40 -11.97 -2.18 24.02
N ILE A 41 -12.64 -1.97 25.16
CA ILE A 41 -12.38 -0.82 26.03
C ILE A 41 -10.97 -0.94 26.59
N PHE A 42 -10.60 -2.12 27.12
CA PHE A 42 -9.26 -2.38 27.60
C PHE A 42 -8.21 -2.09 26.53
N ARG A 43 -8.42 -2.56 25.29
CA ARG A 43 -7.48 -2.31 24.19
C ARG A 43 -7.37 -0.83 23.82
N PHE A 44 -8.49 -0.10 23.80
CA PHE A 44 -8.48 1.34 23.55
C PHE A 44 -7.68 2.12 24.58
N GLU A 45 -7.80 1.74 25.85
CA GLU A 45 -7.09 2.40 26.95
C GLU A 45 -5.61 2.02 27.06
N THR A 46 -5.24 0.80 26.65
CA THR A 46 -3.91 0.25 26.94
C THR A 46 -3.03 -0.04 25.72
N TRP A 47 -3.59 -0.12 24.49
CA TRP A 47 -2.79 -0.61 23.38
C TRP A 47 -3.08 0.02 22.01
N SER A 48 -4.34 0.18 21.58
CA SER A 48 -4.63 0.46 20.18
C SER A 48 -5.98 1.15 19.95
N SER A 49 -6.01 2.07 19.01
CA SER A 49 -7.24 2.70 18.49
C SER A 49 -8.01 1.83 17.49
N ARG A 50 -7.52 0.66 17.11
CA ARG A 50 -8.05 -0.23 16.06
C ARG A 50 -9.22 -1.09 16.53
N ILE A 51 -10.16 -0.53 17.28
CA ILE A 51 -11.24 -1.25 17.97
C ILE A 51 -12.06 -2.10 17.01
N PHE A 52 -12.39 -1.56 15.82
CA PHE A 52 -13.20 -2.26 14.84
C PHE A 52 -12.46 -3.47 14.25
N ILE A 53 -11.18 -3.32 13.93
CA ILE A 53 -10.32 -4.43 13.49
C ILE A 53 -10.17 -5.45 14.62
N GLU A 54 -9.91 -5.03 15.85
CA GLU A 54 -9.68 -5.94 16.99
C GLU A 54 -10.94 -6.74 17.38
N PHE A 55 -12.14 -6.16 17.17
CA PHE A 55 -13.39 -6.92 17.27
C PHE A 55 -13.40 -8.10 16.29
N PHE A 56 -13.15 -7.84 14.99
CA PHE A 56 -13.11 -8.90 13.97
C PHE A 56 -11.96 -9.87 14.19
N LEU A 57 -10.80 -9.39 14.67
CA LEU A 57 -9.68 -10.25 15.07
C LEU A 57 -10.08 -11.28 16.11
N SER A 58 -10.72 -10.84 17.20
CA SER A 58 -11.14 -11.75 18.27
C SER A 58 -12.19 -12.76 17.80
N VAL A 59 -13.11 -12.34 16.93
CA VAL A 59 -14.12 -13.24 16.35
C VAL A 59 -13.47 -14.24 15.40
N LEU A 60 -12.64 -13.78 14.46
CA LEU A 60 -12.10 -14.66 13.43
C LEU A 60 -10.95 -15.53 13.92
N ALA A 61 -10.19 -15.09 14.92
CA ALA A 61 -9.22 -15.94 15.61
C ALA A 61 -9.90 -17.08 16.39
N LYS A 62 -11.10 -16.84 16.92
CA LYS A 62 -11.91 -17.89 17.56
C LYS A 62 -12.49 -18.87 16.54
N PHE A 63 -12.79 -18.39 15.32
CA PHE A 63 -13.39 -19.18 14.25
C PHE A 63 -12.50 -19.13 12.97
N PRO A 64 -11.33 -19.78 12.97
CA PRO A 64 -10.35 -19.66 11.88
C PRO A 64 -10.89 -20.13 10.52
N VAL A 65 -11.80 -21.11 10.48
CA VAL A 65 -12.45 -21.54 9.23
C VAL A 65 -13.26 -20.41 8.60
N LEU A 66 -13.93 -19.58 9.42
CA LEU A 66 -14.64 -18.40 8.92
C LEU A 66 -13.66 -17.38 8.33
N TRP A 67 -12.52 -17.16 9.00
CA TRP A 67 -11.46 -16.32 8.46
C TRP A 67 -10.95 -16.83 7.12
N MET A 68 -10.64 -18.13 6.99
CA MET A 68 -10.15 -18.72 5.73
C MET A 68 -11.08 -18.40 4.55
N ILE A 69 -12.39 -18.54 4.75
CA ILE A 69 -13.40 -18.27 3.72
C ILE A 69 -13.46 -16.77 3.40
N LEU A 70 -13.57 -15.93 4.41
CA LEU A 70 -13.71 -14.47 4.24
C LEU A 70 -12.44 -13.84 3.66
N ASP A 71 -11.26 -14.25 4.12
CA ASP A 71 -9.99 -13.73 3.61
C ASP A 71 -9.79 -14.11 2.14
N SER A 72 -10.03 -15.38 1.79
CA SER A 72 -9.99 -15.82 0.39
C SER A 72 -10.97 -15.07 -0.49
N LEU A 73 -12.17 -14.76 0.02
CA LEU A 73 -13.18 -13.99 -0.69
C LEU A 73 -12.72 -12.53 -0.90
N ILE A 74 -12.24 -11.86 0.16
CA ILE A 74 -11.79 -10.47 0.11
C ILE A 74 -10.63 -10.31 -0.86
N ILE A 75 -9.63 -11.19 -0.82
CA ILE A 75 -8.50 -11.18 -1.75
C ILE A 75 -8.98 -11.38 -3.19
N THR A 76 -9.90 -12.31 -3.41
CA THR A 76 -10.50 -12.53 -4.75
C THR A 76 -11.25 -11.28 -5.23
N ILE A 77 -11.95 -10.58 -4.35
CA ILE A 77 -12.64 -9.33 -4.67
C ILE A 77 -11.63 -8.26 -5.12
N ILE A 78 -10.44 -8.14 -4.52
CA ILE A 78 -9.40 -7.21 -4.99
C ILE A 78 -9.07 -7.47 -6.45
N ALA A 79 -8.84 -8.73 -6.83
CA ALA A 79 -8.51 -9.09 -8.20
C ALA A 79 -9.64 -8.75 -9.19
N ILE A 80 -10.89 -8.82 -8.74
CA ILE A 80 -12.07 -8.41 -9.54
C ILE A 80 -12.15 -6.87 -9.64
N LEU A 81 -11.87 -6.17 -8.55
CA LEU A 81 -12.03 -4.71 -8.50
C LEU A 81 -10.94 -3.97 -9.27
N MET A 82 -9.72 -4.49 -9.33
CA MET A 82 -8.60 -3.78 -9.98
C MET A 82 -8.90 -3.31 -11.40
N PRO A 83 -9.29 -4.16 -12.38
CA PRO A 83 -9.59 -3.66 -13.73
C PRO A 83 -10.80 -2.74 -13.74
N ASN A 84 -11.81 -3.00 -12.90
CA ASN A 84 -12.99 -2.13 -12.79
C ASN A 84 -12.67 -0.74 -12.22
N LEU A 85 -11.66 -0.61 -11.36
CA LEU A 85 -11.20 0.66 -10.83
C LEU A 85 -10.35 1.42 -11.82
N LEU A 86 -9.42 0.73 -12.47
CA LEU A 86 -8.34 1.36 -13.25
C LEU A 86 -8.76 1.66 -14.70
N ILE A 87 -9.67 0.88 -15.27
CA ILE A 87 -10.16 1.07 -16.64
C ILE A 87 -11.50 1.82 -16.62
N SER A 88 -11.59 2.91 -17.38
CA SER A 88 -12.79 3.75 -17.40
C SER A 88 -14.00 3.04 -18.00
N ASN A 89 -13.80 2.30 -19.10
CA ASN A 89 -14.85 1.65 -19.90
C ASN A 89 -14.78 0.13 -19.85
N PHE A 90 -14.32 -0.46 -18.72
CA PHE A 90 -14.10 -1.90 -18.61
C PHE A 90 -15.36 -2.75 -18.95
N LYS A 91 -16.53 -2.24 -18.62
CA LYS A 91 -17.81 -2.94 -18.92
C LYS A 91 -18.11 -3.10 -20.42
N SER A 92 -17.50 -2.27 -21.27
CA SER A 92 -17.72 -2.28 -22.72
C SER A 92 -16.80 -3.23 -23.50
N PHE A 93 -15.81 -3.84 -22.84
CA PHE A 93 -14.90 -4.78 -23.48
C PHE A 93 -15.58 -6.11 -23.83
N GLU A 94 -15.08 -6.76 -24.87
CA GLU A 94 -15.41 -8.15 -25.20
C GLU A 94 -14.98 -9.11 -24.07
N ASP A 95 -15.68 -10.25 -23.94
CA ASP A 95 -15.43 -11.14 -22.82
C ASP A 95 -14.02 -11.74 -22.80
N ASN A 96 -13.42 -11.99 -23.96
CA ASN A 96 -12.03 -12.46 -24.07
C ASN A 96 -11.03 -11.43 -23.50
N LYS A 97 -11.26 -10.15 -23.74
CA LYS A 97 -10.42 -9.05 -23.21
C LYS A 97 -10.58 -8.91 -21.70
N LYS A 98 -11.83 -8.99 -21.21
CA LYS A 98 -12.09 -9.03 -19.76
C LYS A 98 -11.34 -10.17 -19.09
N GLY A 99 -11.34 -11.35 -19.73
CA GLY A 99 -10.60 -12.53 -19.27
C GLY A 99 -9.12 -12.26 -19.05
N LEU A 100 -8.47 -11.61 -20.01
CA LEU A 100 -7.05 -11.21 -19.92
C LEU A 100 -6.79 -10.24 -18.76
N TYR A 101 -7.60 -9.19 -18.60
CA TYR A 101 -7.45 -8.23 -17.52
C TYR A 101 -7.63 -8.88 -16.15
N TYR A 102 -8.61 -9.78 -16.00
CA TYR A 102 -8.79 -10.54 -14.76
C TYR A 102 -7.62 -11.49 -14.48
N LEU A 103 -7.04 -12.12 -15.52
CA LEU A 103 -5.87 -12.98 -15.37
C LEU A 103 -4.66 -12.17 -14.87
N ILE A 104 -4.43 -10.98 -15.44
CA ILE A 104 -3.35 -10.09 -15.00
C ILE A 104 -3.59 -9.66 -13.56
N SER A 105 -4.82 -9.28 -13.20
CA SER A 105 -5.16 -8.92 -11.81
C SER A 105 -4.89 -10.06 -10.85
N CYS A 106 -5.28 -11.29 -11.18
CA CYS A 106 -5.00 -12.46 -10.35
C CYS A 106 -3.50 -12.63 -10.12
N ASN A 107 -2.69 -12.55 -11.19
CA ASN A 107 -1.24 -12.69 -11.07
C ASN A 107 -0.61 -11.57 -10.23
N LEU A 108 -1.05 -10.32 -10.39
CA LEU A 108 -0.57 -9.20 -9.59
C LEU A 108 -0.93 -9.35 -8.11
N VAL A 109 -2.16 -9.78 -7.80
CA VAL A 109 -2.60 -10.02 -6.43
C VAL A 109 -1.83 -11.20 -5.81
N MET A 110 -1.64 -12.29 -6.55
CA MET A 110 -0.84 -13.42 -6.07
C MET A 110 0.62 -13.04 -5.83
N PHE A 111 1.20 -12.23 -6.72
CA PHE A 111 2.56 -11.71 -6.55
C PHE A 111 2.66 -10.76 -5.34
N PHE A 112 1.66 -9.90 -5.15
CA PHE A 112 1.54 -9.03 -3.97
C PHE A 112 1.52 -9.85 -2.66
N LEU A 113 0.74 -10.93 -2.61
CA LEU A 113 0.69 -11.80 -1.43
C LEU A 113 2.02 -12.51 -1.21
N TYR A 114 2.63 -13.03 -2.28
CA TYR A 114 3.94 -13.70 -2.20
C TYR A 114 5.02 -12.79 -1.63
N VAL A 115 5.08 -11.55 -2.08
CA VAL A 115 6.08 -10.57 -1.63
C VAL A 115 5.89 -10.15 -0.18
N ASN A 116 4.64 -10.06 0.28
CA ASN A 116 4.36 -9.59 1.65
C ASN A 116 4.30 -10.71 2.69
N PHE A 117 4.11 -11.96 2.26
CA PHE A 117 4.05 -13.12 3.14
C PHE A 117 5.04 -14.17 2.68
N VAL A 118 6.07 -14.40 3.46
CA VAL A 118 7.24 -15.26 3.15
C VAL A 118 6.86 -16.72 2.80
N SER A 119 5.65 -17.16 3.11
CA SER A 119 5.16 -18.48 2.80
C SER A 119 3.90 -18.42 1.93
N PHE A 120 3.99 -18.94 0.71
CA PHE A 120 2.85 -19.10 -0.18
C PHE A 120 1.77 -20.05 0.39
N LEU A 121 2.20 -20.97 1.27
CA LEU A 121 1.34 -21.96 1.93
C LEU A 121 0.63 -21.40 3.16
N ALA A 122 1.03 -20.21 3.64
CA ALA A 122 0.36 -19.51 4.72
C ALA A 122 0.31 -18.02 4.34
N PRO A 123 -0.67 -17.59 3.54
CA PRO A 123 -0.75 -16.20 3.06
C PRO A 123 -1.14 -15.23 4.18
N GLY A 124 -0.33 -15.18 5.22
CA GLY A 124 -0.50 -14.43 6.43
C GLY A 124 -1.15 -15.23 7.56
N PHE A 125 -1.05 -14.71 8.74
CA PHE A 125 -1.80 -15.10 9.92
C PHE A 125 -2.97 -14.15 10.13
N ILE A 126 -3.96 -14.55 10.90
CA ILE A 126 -5.23 -13.82 11.04
C ILE A 126 -4.97 -12.35 11.43
N ALA A 127 -4.14 -12.11 12.46
CA ALA A 127 -3.80 -10.77 12.88
C ALA A 127 -3.08 -9.94 11.79
N GLY A 128 -2.23 -10.57 10.98
CA GLY A 128 -1.54 -9.89 9.87
C GLY A 128 -2.49 -9.48 8.75
N THR A 129 -3.37 -10.38 8.31
CA THR A 129 -4.31 -10.08 7.23
C THR A 129 -5.35 -9.04 7.65
N LEU A 130 -5.93 -9.17 8.85
CA LEU A 130 -6.93 -8.22 9.34
C LEU A 130 -6.37 -6.83 9.64
N ASN A 131 -5.12 -6.73 10.10
CA ASN A 131 -4.53 -5.42 10.38
C ASN A 131 -4.02 -4.68 9.14
N TYR A 132 -3.68 -5.39 8.05
CA TYR A 132 -3.00 -4.76 6.92
C TYR A 132 -3.66 -5.04 5.57
N VAL A 133 -3.98 -6.31 5.25
CA VAL A 133 -4.57 -6.67 3.94
C VAL A 133 -6.02 -6.23 3.86
N TRP A 134 -6.81 -6.49 4.91
CA TRP A 134 -8.22 -6.11 4.92
C TRP A 134 -8.44 -4.59 4.88
N PRO A 135 -7.75 -3.75 5.68
CA PRO A 135 -7.87 -2.30 5.55
C PRO A 135 -7.57 -1.79 4.15
N PHE A 136 -6.52 -2.31 3.51
CA PHE A 136 -6.21 -1.99 2.12
C PHE A 136 -7.32 -2.45 1.16
N SER A 137 -7.80 -3.67 1.31
CA SER A 137 -8.88 -4.26 0.49
C SER A 137 -10.18 -3.46 0.61
N PHE A 138 -10.59 -3.16 1.84
CA PHE A 138 -11.78 -2.34 2.09
C PHE A 138 -11.61 -0.90 1.61
N GLY A 139 -10.39 -0.34 1.63
CA GLY A 139 -10.07 0.91 0.97
C GLY A 139 -10.37 0.87 -0.53
N LEU A 140 -9.95 -0.19 -1.23
CA LEU A 140 -10.26 -0.38 -2.66
C LEU A 140 -11.75 -0.59 -2.92
N ILE A 141 -12.46 -1.35 -2.07
CA ILE A 141 -13.91 -1.50 -2.14
C ILE A 141 -14.60 -0.14 -1.99
N ASN A 142 -14.17 0.67 -1.03
CA ASN A 142 -14.69 2.01 -0.82
C ASN A 142 -14.51 2.91 -2.05
N LEU A 143 -13.31 2.95 -2.63
CA LEU A 143 -13.02 3.71 -3.83
C LEU A 143 -13.83 3.22 -5.05
N PHE A 144 -14.05 1.91 -5.16
CA PHE A 144 -14.89 1.36 -6.22
C PHE A 144 -16.35 1.76 -6.08
N VAL A 145 -16.90 1.65 -4.89
CA VAL A 145 -18.30 2.05 -4.61
C VAL A 145 -18.47 3.55 -4.84
N LEU A 146 -17.47 4.36 -4.47
CA LEU A 146 -17.43 5.80 -4.75
C LEU A 146 -17.43 6.09 -6.25
N LYS A 147 -16.60 5.39 -7.04
CA LYS A 147 -16.58 5.50 -8.49
C LYS A 147 -17.96 5.19 -9.09
N GLU A 148 -18.57 4.07 -8.72
CA GLU A 148 -19.91 3.68 -9.20
C GLU A 148 -20.99 4.70 -8.77
N TYR A 149 -20.88 5.26 -7.56
CA TYR A 149 -21.80 6.30 -7.07
C TYR A 149 -21.71 7.59 -7.90
N ILE A 150 -20.49 8.05 -8.20
CA ILE A 150 -20.24 9.26 -9.01
C ILE A 150 -20.72 9.05 -10.46
N LEU A 151 -20.40 7.90 -11.07
CA LEU A 151 -20.74 7.62 -12.47
C LEU A 151 -22.25 7.46 -12.70
N ASN A 152 -22.97 6.93 -11.73
CA ASN A 152 -24.42 6.70 -11.85
C ASN A 152 -25.27 7.92 -11.41
N ASN A 153 -24.67 9.08 -11.14
CA ASN A 153 -25.36 10.33 -10.75
C ASN A 153 -26.46 10.13 -9.68
N ASN A 154 -26.22 9.26 -8.70
CA ASN A 154 -27.19 8.92 -7.64
C ASN A 154 -28.52 8.24 -8.12
N ASN A 155 -28.64 7.79 -9.36
CA ASN A 155 -29.83 7.15 -9.91
C ASN A 155 -29.96 5.68 -9.47
N PHE A 156 -29.87 5.45 -8.16
CA PHE A 156 -30.15 4.14 -7.57
C PHE A 156 -31.56 4.10 -7.00
N ASN A 157 -32.28 2.98 -7.18
CA ASN A 157 -33.50 2.73 -6.43
C ASN A 157 -33.19 2.60 -4.92
N LEU A 158 -34.20 2.77 -4.06
CA LEU A 158 -34.02 2.86 -2.61
C LEU A 158 -33.25 1.67 -2.01
N SER A 159 -33.62 0.43 -2.42
CA SER A 159 -32.96 -0.77 -1.90
C SER A 159 -31.49 -0.88 -2.32
N LYS A 160 -31.15 -0.42 -3.52
CA LYS A 160 -29.76 -0.35 -4.00
C LYS A 160 -28.99 0.77 -3.26
N LYS A 161 -29.63 1.92 -3.00
CA LYS A 161 -29.03 2.99 -2.18
C LYS A 161 -28.64 2.50 -0.79
N ILE A 162 -29.54 1.83 -0.07
CA ILE A 162 -29.26 1.33 1.29
C ILE A 162 -28.06 0.37 1.27
N ARG A 163 -28.01 -0.57 0.32
CA ARG A 163 -26.88 -1.49 0.20
C ARG A 163 -25.57 -0.77 -0.12
N VAL A 164 -25.59 0.18 -1.04
CA VAL A 164 -24.43 0.99 -1.41
C VAL A 164 -23.93 1.77 -0.21
N TYR A 165 -24.79 2.45 0.55
CA TYR A 165 -24.40 3.18 1.75
C TYR A 165 -23.84 2.26 2.84
N PHE A 166 -24.46 1.09 3.05
CA PHE A 166 -23.94 0.10 4.02
C PHE A 166 -22.51 -0.33 3.66
N ILE A 167 -22.28 -0.75 2.40
CA ILE A 167 -20.95 -1.15 1.95
C ILE A 167 -19.98 0.03 2.07
N PHE A 168 -20.43 1.24 1.75
CA PHE A 168 -19.63 2.45 1.81
C PHE A 168 -19.16 2.73 3.24
N VAL A 169 -20.09 2.76 4.20
CA VAL A 169 -19.79 3.04 5.62
C VAL A 169 -18.93 1.92 6.20
N PHE A 170 -19.29 0.66 5.96
CA PHE A 170 -18.54 -0.49 6.47
C PHE A 170 -17.10 -0.51 5.93
N SER A 171 -16.92 -0.34 4.62
CA SER A 171 -15.59 -0.31 4.00
C SER A 171 -14.76 0.90 4.44
N PHE A 172 -15.38 2.05 4.67
CA PHE A 172 -14.73 3.22 5.24
C PHE A 172 -14.25 2.94 6.67
N LEU A 173 -15.14 2.46 7.54
CA LEU A 173 -14.80 2.17 8.93
C LEU A 173 -13.68 1.13 9.04
N PHE A 174 -13.74 0.08 8.22
CA PHE A 174 -12.71 -0.94 8.26
C PHE A 174 -11.36 -0.43 7.75
N SER A 175 -11.34 0.27 6.63
CA SER A 175 -10.11 0.78 6.04
C SER A 175 -9.44 1.84 6.91
N THR A 176 -10.21 2.80 7.42
CA THR A 176 -9.66 3.91 8.22
C THR A 176 -9.40 3.54 9.68
N ASN A 177 -9.80 2.35 10.14
CA ASN A 177 -9.47 1.87 11.49
C ASN A 177 -7.99 1.48 11.66
N MET A 178 -7.22 1.49 10.58
CA MET A 178 -5.76 1.40 10.59
C MET A 178 -5.15 2.79 10.31
N GLU A 179 -4.21 3.22 11.14
CA GLU A 179 -3.64 4.58 11.13
C GLU A 179 -3.07 4.97 9.76
N ILE A 180 -2.29 4.08 9.13
CA ILE A 180 -1.69 4.31 7.80
C ILE A 180 -2.79 4.45 6.75
N MET A 181 -3.78 3.57 6.77
CA MET A 181 -4.88 3.60 5.80
C MET A 181 -5.80 4.79 6.00
N ALA A 182 -5.97 5.29 7.22
CA ALA A 182 -6.72 6.53 7.46
C ALA A 182 -6.11 7.72 6.70
N VAL A 183 -4.77 7.86 6.75
CA VAL A 183 -4.04 8.90 5.99
C VAL A 183 -4.09 8.63 4.49
N VAL A 184 -3.91 7.40 4.07
CA VAL A 184 -3.98 7.00 2.65
C VAL A 184 -5.36 7.31 2.07
N MET A 185 -6.45 6.99 2.78
CA MET A 185 -7.81 7.29 2.33
C MET A 185 -8.08 8.80 2.29
N LEU A 186 -7.60 9.57 3.27
CA LEU A 186 -7.65 11.03 3.24
C LEU A 186 -7.01 11.58 1.95
N LEU A 187 -5.81 11.13 1.62
CA LEU A 187 -5.08 11.56 0.42
C LEU A 187 -5.79 11.14 -0.88
N PHE A 188 -6.40 9.95 -0.91
CA PHE A 188 -7.22 9.53 -2.05
C PHE A 188 -8.43 10.43 -2.25
N TYR A 189 -9.17 10.77 -1.18
CA TYR A 189 -10.31 11.68 -1.30
C TYR A 189 -9.88 13.08 -1.74
N MET A 190 -8.77 13.61 -1.21
CA MET A 190 -8.20 14.88 -1.67
C MET A 190 -7.84 14.83 -3.15
N TYR A 191 -7.20 13.75 -3.61
CA TYR A 191 -6.85 13.57 -5.02
C TYR A 191 -8.09 13.52 -5.92
N ILE A 192 -9.14 12.79 -5.53
CA ILE A 192 -10.39 12.70 -6.30
C ILE A 192 -11.08 14.06 -6.38
N ILE A 193 -11.17 14.79 -5.27
CA ILE A 193 -11.73 16.16 -5.22
C ILE A 193 -10.92 17.06 -6.16
N PHE A 194 -9.60 17.05 -6.06
CA PHE A 194 -8.71 17.82 -6.93
C PHE A 194 -8.94 17.48 -8.42
N SER A 195 -9.03 16.20 -8.75
CA SER A 195 -9.28 15.75 -10.13
C SER A 195 -10.63 16.24 -10.66
N ILE A 196 -11.70 16.21 -9.86
CA ILE A 196 -13.01 16.73 -10.25
C ILE A 196 -12.96 18.24 -10.45
N ILE A 197 -12.34 18.99 -9.56
CA ILE A 197 -12.20 20.45 -9.67
C ILE A 197 -11.39 20.82 -10.90
N LYS A 198 -10.27 20.13 -11.18
CA LYS A 198 -9.42 20.36 -12.35
C LYS A 198 -10.18 20.16 -13.67
N ASN A 199 -11.01 19.11 -13.75
CA ASN A 199 -11.71 18.73 -14.97
C ASN A 199 -13.08 19.43 -15.13
N SER A 200 -13.51 20.23 -14.15
CA SER A 200 -14.77 20.96 -14.18
C SER A 200 -14.60 22.35 -14.82
N ALA A 201 -15.55 22.78 -15.65
CA ALA A 201 -15.60 24.13 -16.20
C ALA A 201 -16.21 25.12 -15.19
N GLY A 202 -15.78 26.39 -15.24
CA GLY A 202 -16.32 27.49 -14.45
C GLY A 202 -15.31 28.11 -13.48
N THR A 203 -15.76 29.04 -12.65
CA THR A 203 -14.96 29.66 -11.58
C THR A 203 -14.61 28.63 -10.51
N PHE A 204 -13.60 28.89 -9.68
CA PHE A 204 -13.17 27.98 -8.62
C PHE A 204 -14.33 27.56 -7.69
N PHE A 205 -15.16 28.49 -7.26
CA PHE A 205 -16.33 28.21 -6.42
C PHE A 205 -17.36 27.32 -7.12
N ASN A 206 -17.65 27.59 -8.39
CA ASN A 206 -18.57 26.78 -9.20
C ASN A 206 -18.05 25.34 -9.39
N ARG A 207 -16.72 25.14 -9.46
CA ARG A 207 -16.09 23.82 -9.54
C ARG A 207 -16.19 23.07 -8.21
N LEU A 208 -16.02 23.75 -7.07
CA LEU A 208 -16.20 23.16 -5.74
C LEU A 208 -17.61 22.62 -5.53
N ILE A 209 -18.63 23.35 -5.98
CA ILE A 209 -20.05 22.93 -5.86
C ILE A 209 -20.35 21.67 -6.68
N LYS A 210 -19.60 21.43 -7.77
CA LYS A 210 -19.76 20.23 -8.61
C LYS A 210 -19.20 18.96 -7.97
N VAL A 211 -18.38 19.09 -6.93
CA VAL A 211 -17.85 17.93 -6.20
C VAL A 211 -19.00 17.28 -5.41
N PRO A 212 -19.22 15.97 -5.53
CA PRO A 212 -20.22 15.25 -4.76
C PRO A 212 -20.05 15.48 -3.25
N LYS A 213 -21.12 15.90 -2.55
CA LYS A 213 -21.08 16.21 -1.10
C LYS A 213 -20.54 15.04 -0.27
N ILE A 214 -20.78 13.82 -0.70
CA ILE A 214 -20.30 12.62 -0.01
C ILE A 214 -18.77 12.59 0.13
N LEU A 215 -18.02 13.14 -0.83
CA LEU A 215 -16.56 13.24 -0.76
C LEU A 215 -16.10 14.16 0.37
N TYR A 216 -16.77 15.29 0.57
CA TYR A 216 -16.46 16.18 1.68
C TYR A 216 -16.76 15.54 3.04
N VAL A 217 -17.86 14.76 3.12
CA VAL A 217 -18.20 14.01 4.33
C VAL A 217 -17.10 13.00 4.67
N PHE A 218 -16.63 12.19 3.70
CA PHE A 218 -15.57 11.21 3.97
C PHE A 218 -14.21 11.85 4.21
N LEU A 219 -13.92 12.98 3.56
CA LEU A 219 -12.74 13.77 3.87
C LEU A 219 -12.73 14.21 5.34
N LEU A 220 -13.84 14.80 5.79
CA LEU A 220 -14.01 15.24 7.19
C LEU A 220 -13.93 14.05 8.16
N LEU A 221 -14.63 12.96 7.87
CA LEU A 221 -14.60 11.75 8.70
C LEU A 221 -13.18 11.17 8.77
N SER A 222 -12.40 11.20 7.67
CA SER A 222 -11.01 10.75 7.71
C SER A 222 -10.15 11.61 8.65
N VAL A 223 -10.34 12.93 8.65
CA VAL A 223 -9.66 13.83 9.60
C VAL A 223 -10.04 13.50 11.03
N ILE A 224 -11.33 13.26 11.30
CA ILE A 224 -11.82 12.90 12.65
C ILE A 224 -11.19 11.57 13.10
N VAL A 225 -11.14 10.55 12.22
CA VAL A 225 -10.55 9.26 12.55
C VAL A 225 -9.04 9.38 12.82
N ILE A 226 -8.31 10.16 12.01
CA ILE A 226 -6.89 10.45 12.28
C ILE A 226 -6.72 11.11 13.65
N PHE A 227 -7.58 12.05 13.99
CA PHE A 227 -7.56 12.69 15.31
C PHE A 227 -7.80 11.67 16.44
N ILE A 228 -8.74 10.75 16.26
CA ILE A 228 -8.99 9.66 17.23
C ILE A 228 -7.73 8.79 17.38
N HIS A 229 -7.05 8.43 16.28
CA HIS A 229 -5.79 7.68 16.34
C HIS A 229 -4.69 8.42 17.12
N LEU A 230 -4.56 9.71 16.91
CA LEU A 230 -3.54 10.54 17.56
C LEU A 230 -3.81 10.75 19.07
N THR A 231 -5.08 10.79 19.46
CA THR A 231 -5.50 11.06 20.85
C THR A 231 -5.82 9.80 21.66
N CYS A 232 -5.77 8.62 21.05
CA CYS A 232 -6.05 7.36 21.71
C CYS A 232 -5.05 7.08 22.83
N PRO A 233 -5.50 6.87 24.09
CA PRO A 233 -4.62 6.57 25.22
C PRO A 233 -3.78 5.31 25.00
N GLY A 234 -4.39 4.26 24.43
CA GLY A 234 -3.71 3.00 24.14
C GLY A 234 -2.55 3.14 23.18
N ASN A 235 -2.68 3.98 22.14
CA ASN A 235 -1.58 4.26 21.24
C ASN A 235 -0.41 4.95 21.95
N ALA A 236 -0.66 5.82 22.91
CA ALA A 236 0.38 6.46 23.70
C ALA A 236 1.10 5.46 24.62
N VAL A 237 0.34 4.56 25.29
CA VAL A 237 0.90 3.49 26.12
C VAL A 237 1.75 2.53 25.28
N ARG A 238 1.20 2.05 24.17
CA ARG A 238 1.91 1.18 23.23
C ARG A 238 3.19 1.83 22.72
N PHE A 239 3.13 3.09 22.34
CA PHE A 239 4.29 3.86 21.86
C PHE A 239 5.41 3.89 22.90
N ALA A 240 5.10 4.16 24.17
CA ALA A 240 6.08 4.14 25.26
C ALA A 240 6.65 2.74 25.50
N THR A 241 5.82 1.70 25.44
CA THR A 241 6.22 0.31 25.66
C THR A 241 7.12 -0.22 24.54
N GLU A 242 6.79 0.09 23.27
CA GLU A 242 7.57 -0.36 22.12
C GLU A 242 8.87 0.43 21.93
N THR A 243 8.97 1.66 22.46
CA THR A 243 10.17 2.49 22.31
C THR A 243 11.40 1.86 22.96
N THR A 244 11.26 1.37 24.18
CA THR A 244 12.39 0.85 24.96
C THR A 244 13.13 -0.32 24.29
N PRO A 245 12.45 -1.37 23.78
CA PRO A 245 13.13 -2.49 23.14
C PRO A 245 13.65 -2.20 21.72
N TRP A 246 13.06 -1.21 21.01
CA TRP A 246 13.36 -0.98 19.59
C TRP A 246 14.36 0.17 19.35
N LEU A 247 14.11 1.32 19.99
CA LEU A 247 14.98 2.49 19.92
C LEU A 247 14.71 3.36 21.14
N GLY A 248 15.49 3.23 22.22
CA GLY A 248 15.28 3.94 23.49
C GLY A 248 15.21 5.46 23.35
N GLU A 249 15.94 6.04 22.39
CA GLU A 249 15.98 7.48 22.12
C GLU A 249 14.81 8.00 21.27
N TYR A 250 13.93 7.14 20.78
CA TYR A 250 12.88 7.52 19.84
C TYR A 250 11.95 8.63 20.35
N LEU A 251 11.66 8.66 21.65
CA LEU A 251 10.80 9.69 22.24
C LEU A 251 11.44 11.09 22.17
N SER A 252 12.77 11.19 22.23
CA SER A 252 13.51 12.44 22.15
C SER A 252 13.69 12.95 20.72
N LEU A 253 13.40 12.12 19.71
CA LEU A 253 13.56 12.50 18.30
C LEU A 253 12.54 13.55 17.88
N SER A 254 12.99 14.52 17.10
CA SER A 254 12.13 15.49 16.45
C SER A 254 11.19 14.83 15.43
N LEU A 255 10.11 15.50 15.06
CA LEU A 255 9.21 15.03 14.01
C LEU A 255 9.97 14.81 12.67
N PHE A 256 10.93 15.69 12.34
CA PHE A 256 11.75 15.55 11.14
C PHE A 256 12.60 14.27 11.17
N ASN A 257 13.21 13.96 12.31
CA ASN A 257 13.99 12.73 12.46
C ASN A 257 13.12 11.49 12.32
N LYS A 258 11.88 11.50 12.85
CA LYS A 258 10.92 10.41 12.70
C LYS A 258 10.48 10.22 11.23
N ILE A 259 10.25 11.30 10.50
CA ILE A 259 9.95 11.28 9.07
C ILE A 259 11.16 10.73 8.28
N ASP A 260 12.36 11.19 8.60
CA ASP A 260 13.60 10.73 8.00
C ASP A 260 13.81 9.22 8.22
N ILE A 261 13.59 8.71 9.42
CA ILE A 261 13.61 7.28 9.73
C ILE A 261 12.61 6.51 8.85
N GLY A 262 11.40 7.02 8.68
CA GLY A 262 10.40 6.40 7.82
C GLY A 262 10.88 6.26 6.37
N LEU A 263 11.47 7.32 5.80
CA LEU A 263 12.03 7.30 4.44
C LEU A 263 13.26 6.41 4.32
N THR A 264 14.21 6.57 5.23
CA THR A 264 15.47 5.82 5.18
C THR A 264 15.26 4.33 5.40
N SER A 265 14.27 3.94 6.21
CA SER A 265 13.86 2.54 6.36
C SER A 265 13.41 1.93 5.03
N VAL A 266 12.67 2.68 4.19
CA VAL A 266 12.29 2.21 2.84
C VAL A 266 13.52 1.85 2.02
N PHE A 267 14.50 2.76 1.96
CA PHE A 267 15.71 2.54 1.16
C PHE A 267 16.59 1.44 1.72
N TYR A 268 16.75 1.40 3.04
CA TYR A 268 17.49 0.33 3.69
C TYR A 268 16.92 -1.04 3.34
N ILE A 269 15.61 -1.22 3.53
CA ILE A 269 14.93 -2.49 3.26
C ILE A 269 14.98 -2.81 1.77
N MET A 270 14.76 -1.82 0.91
CA MET A 270 14.83 -1.97 -0.54
C MET A 270 16.20 -2.49 -1.01
N LEU A 271 17.30 -2.09 -0.36
CA LEU A 271 18.65 -2.53 -0.67
C LEU A 271 19.04 -3.84 0.01
N THR A 272 18.51 -4.12 1.21
CA THR A 272 18.96 -5.24 2.03
C THR A 272 18.04 -6.46 1.98
N ARG A 273 16.77 -6.30 1.57
CA ARG A 273 15.79 -7.39 1.58
C ARG A 273 15.40 -7.82 0.18
N PHE A 274 15.36 -9.13 -0.04
CA PHE A 274 14.98 -9.73 -1.32
C PHE A 274 13.48 -9.77 -1.56
N ASP A 275 12.67 -9.68 -0.51
CA ASP A 275 11.22 -9.66 -0.56
C ASP A 275 10.62 -8.34 -1.11
N PHE A 276 11.47 -7.36 -1.47
CA PHE A 276 11.05 -6.09 -2.07
C PHE A 276 10.82 -6.16 -3.59
N MET A 277 10.48 -7.33 -4.09
CA MET A 277 10.31 -7.61 -5.53
C MET A 277 9.22 -6.74 -6.19
N MET A 278 8.25 -6.23 -5.43
CA MET A 278 7.23 -5.33 -5.99
C MET A 278 7.85 -4.02 -6.52
N VAL A 279 8.86 -3.49 -5.85
CA VAL A 279 9.60 -2.30 -6.30
C VAL A 279 10.42 -2.61 -7.55
N TYR A 280 11.06 -3.77 -7.61
CA TYR A 280 11.79 -4.21 -8.82
C TYR A 280 10.85 -4.32 -10.02
N LEU A 281 9.70 -4.98 -9.83
CA LEU A 281 8.68 -5.12 -10.88
C LEU A 281 8.15 -3.74 -11.32
N PHE A 282 7.93 -2.82 -10.38
CA PHE A 282 7.49 -1.46 -10.69
C PHE A 282 8.47 -0.74 -11.64
N PHE A 283 9.78 -0.74 -11.34
CA PHE A 283 10.76 -0.08 -12.20
C PHE A 283 10.96 -0.79 -13.54
N ALA A 284 10.87 -2.12 -13.57
CA ALA A 284 10.93 -2.89 -14.81
C ALA A 284 9.75 -2.54 -15.74
N ILE A 285 8.53 -2.56 -15.21
CA ILE A 285 7.32 -2.23 -15.98
C ILE A 285 7.30 -0.75 -16.37
N MET A 286 7.72 0.15 -15.48
CA MET A 286 7.83 1.57 -15.77
C MET A 286 8.79 1.85 -16.93
N GLY A 287 9.98 1.25 -16.92
CA GLY A 287 10.94 1.41 -17.99
C GLY A 287 10.46 0.81 -19.31
N LEU A 288 9.82 -0.37 -19.27
CA LEU A 288 9.20 -0.98 -20.45
C LEU A 288 8.07 -0.09 -21.02
N TYR A 289 7.22 0.42 -20.14
CA TYR A 289 6.14 1.34 -20.52
C TYR A 289 6.71 2.58 -21.21
N VAL A 290 7.72 3.23 -20.61
CA VAL A 290 8.40 4.40 -21.17
C VAL A 290 9.02 4.07 -22.54
N TYR A 291 9.61 2.88 -22.71
CA TYR A 291 10.12 2.44 -24.02
C TYR A 291 9.03 2.36 -25.09
N ILE A 292 7.91 1.73 -24.74
CA ILE A 292 6.82 1.51 -25.70
C ILE A 292 6.21 2.84 -26.16
N ILE A 293 6.02 3.81 -25.26
CA ILE A 293 5.39 5.08 -25.59
C ILE A 293 6.35 6.08 -26.25
N SER A 294 7.63 6.13 -25.85
CA SER A 294 8.60 7.11 -26.36
C SER A 294 9.45 6.59 -27.51
N LYS A 295 9.56 5.27 -27.68
CA LYS A 295 10.48 4.57 -28.60
C LYS A 295 11.96 4.95 -28.39
N ASN A 296 12.29 5.57 -27.26
CA ASN A 296 13.65 6.00 -26.94
C ASN A 296 14.31 5.03 -25.96
N LYS A 297 15.31 4.26 -26.46
CA LYS A 297 16.03 3.27 -25.69
C LYS A 297 16.81 3.87 -24.52
N VAL A 298 17.43 5.04 -24.72
CA VAL A 298 18.25 5.68 -23.67
C VAL A 298 17.38 6.11 -22.50
N ILE A 299 16.27 6.77 -22.78
CA ILE A 299 15.32 7.20 -21.74
C ILE A 299 14.75 5.97 -20.98
N SER A 300 14.41 4.91 -21.71
CA SER A 300 13.93 3.66 -21.11
C SER A 300 14.95 3.05 -20.16
N ILE A 301 16.24 2.99 -20.56
CA ILE A 301 17.30 2.47 -19.69
C ILE A 301 17.44 3.34 -18.42
N VAL A 302 17.36 4.67 -18.54
CA VAL A 302 17.38 5.56 -17.38
C VAL A 302 16.21 5.27 -16.44
N CYS A 303 15.01 5.03 -16.97
CA CYS A 303 13.84 4.69 -16.18
C CYS A 303 13.92 3.28 -15.56
N MET A 304 14.62 2.34 -16.22
CA MET A 304 14.88 0.99 -15.70
C MET A 304 16.10 0.90 -14.78
N TYR A 305 16.91 1.95 -14.70
CA TYR A 305 18.18 1.93 -13.99
C TYR A 305 18.05 1.45 -12.53
N PRO A 306 17.04 1.86 -11.73
CA PRO A 306 16.86 1.31 -10.39
C PRO A 306 16.65 -0.20 -10.38
N PHE A 307 15.89 -0.75 -11.33
CA PHE A 307 15.72 -2.20 -11.48
C PHE A 307 17.06 -2.88 -11.82
N LEU A 308 17.83 -2.32 -12.73
CA LEU A 308 19.12 -2.90 -13.15
C LEU A 308 20.13 -2.91 -12.00
N ILE A 309 20.27 -1.79 -11.27
CA ILE A 309 21.15 -1.71 -10.10
C ILE A 309 20.72 -2.71 -9.03
N MET A 310 19.43 -2.75 -8.69
CA MET A 310 18.92 -3.65 -7.67
C MET A 310 19.14 -5.11 -8.07
N SER A 311 18.95 -5.44 -9.34
CA SER A 311 19.21 -6.78 -9.85
C SER A 311 20.70 -7.15 -9.76
N LEU A 312 21.61 -6.23 -10.06
CA LEU A 312 23.04 -6.44 -9.89
C LEU A 312 23.44 -6.62 -8.42
N ILE A 313 22.90 -5.80 -7.52
CA ILE A 313 23.10 -5.94 -6.08
C ILE A 313 22.59 -7.31 -5.60
N TYR A 314 21.41 -7.73 -6.07
CA TYR A 314 20.85 -9.03 -5.75
C TYR A 314 21.76 -10.17 -6.23
N LEU A 315 22.20 -10.13 -7.48
CA LEU A 315 23.13 -11.14 -8.03
C LEU A 315 24.45 -11.17 -7.24
N PHE A 316 25.01 -9.99 -6.92
CA PHE A 316 26.24 -9.92 -6.11
C PHE A 316 26.05 -10.59 -4.74
N ARG A 317 24.94 -10.34 -4.07
CA ARG A 317 24.64 -10.94 -2.75
C ARG A 317 24.40 -12.45 -2.81
N MET A 318 23.96 -12.97 -3.96
CA MET A 318 23.74 -14.41 -4.17
C MET A 318 25.01 -15.20 -4.48
N LEU A 319 26.14 -14.54 -4.73
CA LEU A 319 27.39 -15.22 -5.08
C LEU A 319 27.92 -16.07 -3.93
N ASP A 320 27.92 -15.54 -2.72
CA ASP A 320 28.25 -16.26 -1.49
C ASP A 320 27.76 -15.51 -0.23
N ASP A 321 27.85 -16.18 0.92
CA ASP A 321 27.43 -15.59 2.21
C ASP A 321 28.34 -14.43 2.63
N LYS A 322 29.63 -14.45 2.29
CA LYS A 322 30.57 -13.36 2.63
C LYS A 322 30.25 -12.10 1.86
N SER A 323 29.97 -12.22 0.55
CA SER A 323 29.53 -11.08 -0.28
C SER A 323 28.24 -10.46 0.24
N ASN A 324 27.31 -11.30 0.68
CA ASN A 324 26.06 -10.83 1.30
C ASN A 324 26.31 -10.07 2.61
N LEU A 325 27.12 -10.62 3.51
CA LEU A 325 27.48 -9.99 4.78
C LEU A 325 28.22 -8.67 4.59
N LEU A 326 29.20 -8.62 3.66
CA LEU A 326 29.94 -7.40 3.34
C LEU A 326 29.01 -6.31 2.80
N PHE A 327 28.04 -6.66 1.96
CA PHE A 327 27.08 -5.72 1.44
C PHE A 327 26.14 -5.18 2.53
N ILE A 328 25.62 -6.05 3.39
CA ILE A 328 24.79 -5.65 4.53
C ILE A 328 25.55 -4.71 5.46
N ASP A 329 26.81 -5.04 5.81
CA ASP A 329 27.67 -4.19 6.64
C ASP A 329 27.93 -2.82 5.98
N PHE A 330 28.19 -2.80 4.67
CA PHE A 330 28.35 -1.56 3.90
C PHE A 330 27.10 -0.66 3.96
N VAL A 331 25.92 -1.25 3.76
CA VAL A 331 24.64 -0.52 3.81
C VAL A 331 24.35 -0.06 5.23
N THR A 332 24.52 -0.92 6.23
CA THR A 332 24.29 -0.59 7.64
C THR A 332 25.16 0.57 8.12
N LYS A 333 26.44 0.59 7.72
CA LYS A 333 27.36 1.71 8.00
C LYS A 333 26.89 3.02 7.40
N ALA A 334 26.22 2.99 6.24
CA ALA A 334 25.69 4.19 5.62
C ALA A 334 24.47 4.76 6.33
N PHE A 335 23.60 3.90 6.82
CA PHE A 335 22.35 4.34 7.46
C PHE A 335 22.49 4.68 8.94
N LYS A 336 23.58 4.28 9.62
CA LYS A 336 23.83 4.52 11.06
C LYS A 336 22.52 4.50 11.89
N PRO A 337 21.86 3.35 12.02
CA PRO A 337 20.52 3.22 12.59
C PRO A 337 20.45 3.76 14.05
N GLU A 338 21.55 3.70 14.77
CA GLU A 338 21.68 4.18 16.14
C GLU A 338 21.48 5.70 16.29
N MET A 339 21.69 6.46 15.19
CA MET A 339 21.52 7.92 15.16
C MET A 339 20.19 8.36 14.54
N GLY A 340 19.35 7.43 14.11
CA GLY A 340 18.01 7.72 13.61
C GLY A 340 17.92 8.44 12.28
N SER A 341 19.04 8.65 11.55
CA SER A 341 19.01 9.41 10.30
C SER A 341 20.16 9.04 9.36
N ALA A 342 19.85 8.75 8.10
CA ALA A 342 20.84 8.64 7.04
C ALA A 342 21.51 9.99 6.72
N PHE A 343 20.79 11.08 6.93
CA PHE A 343 21.26 12.44 6.66
C PHE A 343 22.16 13.00 7.78
N HIS A 344 22.03 12.51 9.02
CA HIS A 344 22.97 12.90 10.08
C HIS A 344 24.41 12.44 9.79
N GLY A 345 24.58 11.30 9.15
CA GLY A 345 25.88 10.85 8.66
C GLY A 345 26.48 11.75 7.57
N LEU A 346 25.64 12.45 6.79
CA LEU A 346 26.07 13.41 5.78
C LEU A 346 26.51 14.75 6.36
N LEU A 347 25.93 15.15 7.50
CA LEU A 347 26.11 16.50 8.06
C LEU A 347 27.00 16.53 9.30
N GLY A 348 27.21 15.40 10.00
CA GLY A 348 27.88 15.39 11.31
C GLY A 348 29.34 14.97 11.34
N ASP A 349 29.69 13.78 10.81
CA ASP A 349 30.98 13.11 11.04
C ASP A 349 31.85 12.90 9.79
N GLY A 350 31.53 13.59 8.71
CA GLY A 350 32.19 13.40 7.41
C GLY A 350 31.50 12.37 6.52
N ILE A 351 31.59 12.60 5.20
CA ILE A 351 30.96 11.75 4.19
C ILE A 351 31.75 10.46 4.04
N SER A 352 31.22 9.34 4.56
CA SER A 352 31.78 8.02 4.24
C SER A 352 31.45 7.63 2.79
N LEU A 353 32.32 6.79 2.19
CA LEU A 353 32.08 6.28 0.83
C LEU A 353 30.73 5.56 0.71
N SER A 354 30.34 4.82 1.74
CA SER A 354 29.05 4.11 1.78
C SER A 354 27.86 5.08 1.75
N VAL A 355 27.89 6.15 2.50
CA VAL A 355 26.85 7.20 2.49
C VAL A 355 26.74 7.85 1.12
N LEU A 356 27.88 8.19 0.50
CA LEU A 356 27.89 8.80 -0.84
C LEU A 356 27.29 7.87 -1.90
N VAL A 357 27.66 6.59 -1.91
CA VAL A 357 27.15 5.60 -2.88
C VAL A 357 25.64 5.42 -2.72
N ILE A 358 25.15 5.26 -1.48
CA ILE A 358 23.73 5.09 -1.22
C ILE A 358 22.93 6.34 -1.59
N PHE A 359 23.46 7.52 -1.31
CA PHE A 359 22.84 8.78 -1.72
C PHE A 359 22.76 8.92 -3.25
N ILE A 360 23.79 8.50 -3.99
CA ILE A 360 23.76 8.49 -5.45
C ILE A 360 22.67 7.51 -5.95
N ILE A 361 22.58 6.31 -5.38
CA ILE A 361 21.53 5.34 -5.74
C ILE A 361 20.14 5.96 -5.49
N PHE A 362 19.93 6.60 -4.35
CA PHE A 362 18.70 7.28 -4.01
C PHE A 362 18.33 8.38 -5.01
N LEU A 363 19.28 9.27 -5.33
CA LEU A 363 19.09 10.31 -6.34
C LEU A 363 18.70 9.72 -7.71
N THR A 364 19.34 8.63 -8.14
CA THR A 364 19.02 8.01 -9.41
C THR A 364 17.61 7.43 -9.43
N ILE A 365 17.12 6.90 -8.31
CA ILE A 365 15.73 6.43 -8.17
C ILE A 365 14.75 7.59 -8.35
N ILE A 366 14.97 8.70 -7.65
CA ILE A 366 14.12 9.90 -7.79
C ILE A 366 14.13 10.43 -9.22
N VAL A 367 15.31 10.57 -9.82
CA VAL A 367 15.46 11.04 -11.20
C VAL A 367 14.76 10.11 -12.18
N SER A 368 14.87 8.79 -12.01
CA SER A 368 14.16 7.81 -12.85
C SER A 368 12.65 7.97 -12.78
N ILE A 369 12.10 8.17 -11.58
CA ILE A 369 10.66 8.40 -11.37
C ILE A 369 10.23 9.70 -12.06
N LEU A 370 10.95 10.80 -11.83
CA LEU A 370 10.63 12.10 -12.42
C LEU A 370 10.67 12.07 -13.95
N ILE A 371 11.72 11.48 -14.52
CA ILE A 371 11.83 11.31 -15.97
C ILE A 371 10.68 10.47 -16.52
N SER A 372 10.33 9.36 -15.86
CA SER A 372 9.22 8.51 -16.26
C SER A 372 7.91 9.29 -16.30
N ILE A 373 7.61 10.07 -15.26
CA ILE A 373 6.39 10.89 -15.19
C ILE A 373 6.37 11.94 -16.31
N ILE A 374 7.48 12.66 -16.53
CA ILE A 374 7.59 13.66 -17.59
C ILE A 374 7.35 13.03 -18.97
N VAL A 375 7.92 11.85 -19.21
CA VAL A 375 7.75 11.14 -20.49
C VAL A 375 6.30 10.69 -20.67
N ILE A 376 5.66 10.17 -19.64
CA ILE A 376 4.26 9.77 -19.69
C ILE A 376 3.36 10.97 -20.00
N ILE A 377 3.58 12.09 -19.33
CA ILE A 377 2.84 13.34 -19.57
C ILE A 377 3.01 13.82 -21.02
N LYS A 378 4.25 13.73 -21.55
CA LYS A 378 4.59 14.23 -22.88
C LYS A 378 4.08 13.33 -24.01
N TYR A 379 4.24 12.01 -23.88
CA TYR A 379 4.03 11.08 -25.01
C TYR A 379 2.72 10.31 -24.93
N ARG A 380 2.08 10.26 -23.75
CA ARG A 380 0.85 9.49 -23.57
C ARG A 380 -0.35 10.34 -23.22
N ASN A 381 -0.49 10.72 -21.97
CA ASN A 381 -1.63 11.49 -21.47
C ASN A 381 -1.24 12.18 -20.15
N LYS A 382 -1.56 13.48 -20.06
CA LYS A 382 -1.32 14.26 -18.84
C LYS A 382 -2.07 13.70 -17.63
N ASP A 383 -3.27 13.17 -17.81
CA ASP A 383 -4.10 12.68 -16.69
C ASP A 383 -3.54 11.38 -16.12
N ILE A 384 -3.05 10.46 -16.95
CA ILE A 384 -2.35 9.24 -16.50
C ILE A 384 -1.07 9.60 -15.74
N GLY A 385 -0.28 10.54 -16.26
CA GLY A 385 0.94 11.00 -15.57
C GLY A 385 0.63 11.61 -14.20
N ILE A 386 -0.42 12.41 -14.08
CA ILE A 386 -0.88 12.99 -12.80
C ILE A 386 -1.38 11.89 -11.85
N GLN A 387 -2.14 10.91 -12.36
CA GLN A 387 -2.64 9.78 -11.56
C GLN A 387 -1.49 8.96 -10.99
N ILE A 388 -0.50 8.61 -11.81
CA ILE A 388 0.70 7.88 -11.35
C ILE A 388 1.47 8.70 -10.32
N SER A 389 1.65 10.01 -10.56
CA SER A 389 2.32 10.90 -9.60
C SER A 389 1.61 10.94 -8.26
N ALA A 390 0.28 11.05 -8.27
CA ALA A 390 -0.51 11.05 -7.04
C ALA A 390 -0.39 9.70 -6.29
N LEU A 391 -0.47 8.59 -7.00
CA LEU A 391 -0.31 7.26 -6.40
C LEU A 391 1.08 7.05 -5.80
N ILE A 392 2.14 7.51 -6.46
CA ILE A 392 3.51 7.47 -5.91
C ILE A 392 3.60 8.33 -4.65
N LEU A 393 3.07 9.55 -4.66
CA LEU A 393 3.06 10.41 -3.48
C LEU A 393 2.28 9.78 -2.31
N ILE A 394 1.13 9.16 -2.57
CA ILE A 394 0.33 8.46 -1.56
C ILE A 394 1.11 7.24 -1.02
N SER A 395 1.81 6.49 -1.88
CA SER A 395 2.62 5.36 -1.44
C SER A 395 3.77 5.80 -0.53
N VAL A 396 4.47 6.86 -0.90
CA VAL A 396 5.54 7.46 -0.08
C VAL A 396 4.98 7.99 1.24
N ALA A 397 3.85 8.70 1.21
CA ALA A 397 3.20 9.22 2.42
C ALA A 397 2.80 8.09 3.39
N SER A 398 2.39 6.92 2.89
CA SER A 398 2.11 5.76 3.74
C SER A 398 3.32 5.34 4.58
N GLN A 399 4.53 5.54 4.07
CA GLN A 399 5.77 5.21 4.76
C GLN A 399 6.17 6.27 5.79
N PHE A 400 5.86 7.55 5.55
CA PHE A 400 6.03 8.56 6.59
C PHE A 400 5.20 8.26 7.84
N VAL A 401 3.97 7.79 7.65
CA VAL A 401 3.11 7.39 8.78
C VAL A 401 3.67 6.15 9.48
N SER A 402 4.17 5.17 8.71
CA SER A 402 4.83 3.98 9.27
C SER A 402 6.04 4.35 10.13
N GLY A 403 6.86 5.33 9.71
CA GLY A 403 8.03 5.79 10.44
C GLY A 403 7.73 6.42 11.81
N ASN A 404 6.47 6.77 12.07
CA ASN A 404 6.03 7.26 13.38
C ASN A 404 5.73 6.15 14.40
N ALA A 405 5.89 4.86 14.05
CA ALA A 405 5.80 3.77 15.00
C ALA A 405 7.21 3.25 15.34
N PRO A 406 7.62 3.17 16.62
CA PRO A 406 8.95 2.68 17.02
C PRO A 406 9.26 1.30 16.45
N SER A 407 8.25 0.42 16.44
CA SER A 407 8.36 -0.93 15.90
C SER A 407 8.50 -1.00 14.37
N SER A 408 8.26 0.10 13.65
CA SER A 408 8.48 0.18 12.19
C SER A 408 9.90 0.57 11.83
N ILE A 409 10.71 1.01 12.81
CA ILE A 409 12.15 1.29 12.63
C ILE A 409 12.89 -0.05 12.55
N MET A 410 12.55 -0.81 11.55
CA MET A 410 13.09 -2.15 11.43
C MET A 410 14.36 -2.15 10.60
N PHE A 411 15.43 -1.81 11.25
CA PHE A 411 16.76 -2.27 10.89
C PHE A 411 16.97 -3.76 11.24
N TYR A 412 15.93 -4.43 11.76
CA TYR A 412 16.02 -5.84 12.10
C TYR A 412 15.59 -6.69 10.89
N PRO A 413 16.49 -7.51 10.33
CA PRO A 413 16.21 -8.36 9.18
C PRO A 413 15.14 -9.45 9.45
N GLU A 414 14.80 -9.69 10.73
CA GLU A 414 13.94 -10.79 11.14
C GLU A 414 12.44 -10.47 11.09
N TYR A 415 12.04 -9.19 10.98
CA TYR A 415 10.61 -8.85 10.99
C TYR A 415 10.04 -8.73 9.60
N PRO A 416 9.01 -9.53 9.27
CA PRO A 416 8.38 -9.53 7.96
C PRO A 416 7.68 -8.19 7.68
N GLY A 417 7.64 -7.83 6.41
CA GLY A 417 7.19 -6.57 5.85
C GLY A 417 5.73 -6.16 6.07
N ARG A 418 5.14 -6.37 7.25
CA ARG A 418 3.76 -6.00 7.59
C ARG A 418 3.46 -4.53 7.27
N TYR A 419 4.41 -3.65 7.51
CA TYR A 419 4.27 -2.21 7.30
C TYR A 419 4.34 -1.80 5.84
N TRP A 420 4.86 -2.68 4.96
CA TRP A 420 5.00 -2.45 3.53
C TRP A 420 3.78 -2.87 2.71
N ILE A 421 2.84 -3.58 3.32
CA ILE A 421 1.68 -4.14 2.61
C ILE A 421 0.92 -3.03 1.87
N ILE A 422 0.69 -1.89 2.51
CA ILE A 422 -0.04 -0.77 1.90
C ILE A 422 0.78 -0.13 0.78
N PHE A 423 2.07 0.09 1.00
CA PHE A 423 3.00 0.59 -0.01
C PHE A 423 3.04 -0.33 -1.23
N ASN A 424 3.28 -1.62 -1.02
CA ASN A 424 3.30 -2.63 -2.08
C ASN A 424 1.94 -2.76 -2.78
N GLY A 425 0.85 -2.61 -2.04
CA GLY A 425 -0.50 -2.60 -2.60
C GLY A 425 -0.73 -1.42 -3.54
N ILE A 426 -0.26 -0.23 -3.20
CA ILE A 426 -0.33 0.93 -4.09
C ILE A 426 0.57 0.75 -5.30
N LEU A 427 1.77 0.20 -5.15
CA LEU A 427 2.64 -0.16 -6.29
C LEU A 427 1.97 -1.18 -7.22
N MET A 428 1.28 -2.18 -6.67
CA MET A 428 0.49 -3.14 -7.45
C MET A 428 -0.57 -2.43 -8.29
N ILE A 429 -1.24 -1.42 -7.74
CA ILE A 429 -2.23 -0.60 -8.48
C ILE A 429 -1.55 0.16 -9.62
N ILE A 430 -0.38 0.78 -9.38
CA ILE A 430 0.37 1.51 -10.42
C ILE A 430 0.81 0.57 -11.53
N ILE A 431 1.36 -0.59 -11.19
CA ILE A 431 1.76 -1.62 -12.15
C ILE A 431 0.56 -2.07 -12.99
N GLY A 432 -0.58 -2.34 -12.34
CA GLY A 432 -1.83 -2.68 -13.02
C GLY A 432 -2.27 -1.59 -13.99
N LEU A 433 -2.24 -0.31 -13.57
CA LEU A 433 -2.58 0.83 -14.41
C LEU A 433 -1.69 0.91 -15.65
N LEU A 434 -0.37 0.76 -15.50
CA LEU A 434 0.57 0.78 -16.61
C LEU A 434 0.34 -0.36 -17.60
N ILE A 435 0.16 -1.59 -17.09
CA ILE A 435 -0.09 -2.76 -17.95
C ILE A 435 -1.41 -2.62 -18.70
N TYR A 436 -2.48 -2.20 -18.01
CA TYR A 436 -3.79 -2.05 -18.63
C TYR A 436 -3.80 -0.95 -19.69
N ASP A 437 -3.15 0.19 -19.43
CA ASP A 437 -3.01 1.25 -20.42
C ASP A 437 -2.21 0.79 -21.66
N LEU A 438 -1.16 -0.01 -21.49
CA LEU A 438 -0.44 -0.60 -22.62
C LEU A 438 -1.35 -1.51 -23.44
N LEU A 439 -2.13 -2.36 -22.82
CA LEU A 439 -3.00 -3.31 -23.53
C LEU A 439 -4.13 -2.61 -24.28
N GLU A 440 -4.76 -1.59 -23.69
CA GLU A 440 -5.79 -0.77 -24.37
C GLU A 440 -5.25 -0.12 -25.64
N ASN A 441 -3.99 0.32 -25.63
CA ASN A 441 -3.41 1.08 -26.70
C ASN A 441 -2.64 0.26 -27.73
N TRP A 442 -2.20 -0.95 -27.36
CA TRP A 442 -1.55 -1.88 -28.27
C TRP A 442 -2.45 -2.21 -29.46
N GLU A 443 -3.71 -2.48 -29.22
CA GLU A 443 -4.69 -2.79 -30.23
C GLU A 443 -5.04 -1.59 -31.14
N PHE A 444 -5.09 -0.38 -30.57
CA PHE A 444 -5.30 0.84 -31.36
C PHE A 444 -4.17 1.06 -32.34
N SER A 445 -2.95 0.68 -31.98
CA SER A 445 -1.76 0.78 -32.84
C SER A 445 -1.76 -0.28 -33.95
N ILE A 446 -2.18 -1.51 -33.68
CA ILE A 446 -2.30 -2.59 -34.68
C ILE A 446 -3.40 -2.28 -35.70
N ASN A 447 -4.57 -1.85 -35.26
CA ASN A 447 -5.68 -1.47 -36.15
C ASN A 447 -5.37 -0.26 -37.04
N LYS A 448 -4.41 0.58 -36.63
CA LYS A 448 -3.92 1.72 -37.45
C LYS A 448 -2.86 1.30 -38.45
N LEU A 449 -2.18 0.19 -38.26
CA LEU A 449 -1.19 -0.39 -39.19
C LEU A 449 -1.85 -1.31 -40.23
N GLN A 450 -3.10 -1.76 -39.99
CA GLN A 450 -3.88 -2.60 -40.90
C GLN A 450 -4.82 -1.78 -41.81
N LYS A 451 -4.96 -0.49 -41.59
CA LYS A 451 -5.63 0.48 -42.47
C LYS A 451 -4.61 1.30 -43.27
#